data_4dbd226c0d1c3a7c9350838a29a4677e
#
_entry.id   4dbd226c0d1c3a7c9350838a29a4677e
#
_cell.length_a   1.000
_cell.length_b   1.000
_cell.length_c   1.000
_cell.angle_alpha   90.00
_cell.angle_beta   90.00
_cell.angle_gamma   90.00
#
_symmetry.space_group_name_H-M   'P 1'
#
loop_
_entity.id
_entity.type
_entity.pdbx_description
1 polymer ?
#
loop_
_entity_poly.entity_id
_entity_poly.type
_entity_poly.pdbx_seq_one_letter_code
_entity_poly.pdbx_strand_id
1 'polypeptide(L)'
;MEKGESLPKNFNGAAIFHAGPVCLKNDDGSWRLNVIGPTTSIRMEPHADVVGKLGIKAVIGKGGMDQGTLDACQKYGYVYFQAAPGCAAKLAQGIKRVVDVTWFEMGMPEALWDLEAVEFGPLVVGMDTHQNSIYKDLKQTALKKLDQIYPQ
;
A
#
# COMPACT_ATOMS: atom_id res chain seq x y z
N MET A 1 -2.34 7.36 17.96
CA MET A 1 -2.71 6.47 19.09
C MET A 1 -2.18 6.98 20.45
N GLU A 2 -1.28 7.93 20.46
CA GLU A 2 -0.75 8.50 21.73
C GLU A 2 -1.67 9.51 22.42
N LYS A 3 -2.75 9.97 21.76
CA LYS A 3 -3.66 10.99 22.30
C LYS A 3 -5.06 10.49 22.69
N GLY A 4 -5.29 9.18 22.73
CA GLY A 4 -6.60 8.63 23.13
C GLY A 4 -7.74 8.88 22.13
N GLU A 5 -7.45 9.36 20.95
CA GLU A 5 -8.46 9.54 19.88
C GLU A 5 -8.85 8.18 19.31
N SER A 6 -10.15 7.98 19.08
CA SER A 6 -10.66 6.80 18.41
C SER A 6 -10.25 6.80 16.95
N LEU A 7 -9.92 5.63 16.42
CA LEU A 7 -9.69 5.47 14.99
C LEU A 7 -10.98 5.82 14.22
N PRO A 8 -10.87 6.49 13.06
CA PRO A 8 -12.04 6.89 12.28
C PRO A 8 -12.83 5.69 11.74
N LYS A 9 -12.16 4.54 11.62
CA LYS A 9 -12.73 3.30 11.07
C LYS A 9 -12.13 2.05 11.71
N ASN A 10 -12.81 0.92 11.54
CA ASN A 10 -12.25 -0.38 11.85
C ASN A 10 -11.41 -0.87 10.66
N PHE A 11 -10.11 -1.06 10.86
CA PHE A 11 -9.18 -1.52 9.84
C PHE A 11 -8.95 -3.04 9.85
N ASN A 12 -9.53 -3.76 10.80
CA ASN A 12 -9.33 -5.20 10.93
C ASN A 12 -9.80 -5.94 9.67
N GLY A 13 -8.92 -6.72 9.07
CA GLY A 13 -9.16 -7.45 7.83
C GLY A 13 -9.07 -6.60 6.55
N ALA A 14 -8.85 -5.30 6.66
CA ALA A 14 -8.79 -4.40 5.51
C ALA A 14 -7.49 -4.54 4.70
N ALA A 15 -7.49 -3.96 3.50
CA ALA A 15 -6.31 -3.64 2.72
C ALA A 15 -6.01 -2.14 2.79
N ILE A 16 -4.73 -1.77 2.89
CA ILE A 16 -4.26 -0.39 2.72
C ILE A 16 -3.56 -0.28 1.37
N PHE A 17 -3.91 0.75 0.62
CA PHE A 17 -3.25 1.09 -0.63
C PHE A 17 -2.47 2.41 -0.46
N HIS A 18 -1.15 2.35 -0.52
CA HIS A 18 -0.30 3.54 -0.61
C HIS A 18 -0.49 4.14 -2.00
N ALA A 19 -1.37 5.11 -2.10
CA ALA A 19 -1.87 5.61 -3.37
C ALA A 19 -1.97 7.12 -3.42
N GLY A 20 -1.94 7.65 -4.64
CA GLY A 20 -2.33 9.01 -4.95
C GLY A 20 -3.59 8.97 -5.80
N PRO A 21 -4.79 9.11 -5.22
CA PRO A 21 -6.03 9.16 -5.98
C PRO A 21 -6.23 10.54 -6.60
N VAL A 22 -6.92 10.58 -7.74
CA VAL A 22 -7.53 11.79 -8.29
C VAL A 22 -9.03 11.59 -8.25
N CYS A 23 -9.69 12.26 -7.31
CA CYS A 23 -11.12 12.19 -7.12
C CYS A 23 -11.78 13.52 -7.50
N LEU A 24 -12.99 13.45 -8.03
CA LEU A 24 -13.83 14.59 -8.34
C LEU A 24 -15.06 14.54 -7.45
N LYS A 25 -15.43 15.69 -6.88
CA LYS A 25 -16.67 15.82 -6.12
C LYS A 25 -17.81 16.11 -7.09
N ASN A 26 -18.88 15.34 -6.98
CA ASN A 26 -20.09 15.53 -7.76
C ASN A 26 -21.00 16.61 -7.11
N ASP A 27 -21.99 17.10 -7.83
CA ASP A 27 -22.93 18.12 -7.36
C ASP A 27 -23.79 17.63 -6.18
N ASP A 28 -24.03 16.31 -6.09
CA ASP A 28 -24.75 15.67 -5.00
C ASP A 28 -23.89 15.44 -3.73
N GLY A 29 -22.62 15.90 -3.76
CA GLY A 29 -21.66 15.74 -2.67
C GLY A 29 -20.92 14.40 -2.64
N SER A 30 -21.27 13.44 -3.47
CA SER A 30 -20.54 12.17 -3.62
C SER A 30 -19.19 12.37 -4.30
N TRP A 31 -18.30 11.37 -4.21
CA TRP A 31 -16.99 11.38 -4.85
C TRP A 31 -16.92 10.36 -5.98
N ARG A 32 -16.33 10.76 -7.08
CA ARG A 32 -15.99 9.89 -8.20
C ARG A 32 -14.48 9.77 -8.33
N LEU A 33 -13.96 8.54 -8.33
CA LEU A 33 -12.56 8.27 -8.60
C LEU A 33 -12.31 8.31 -10.11
N ASN A 34 -11.32 9.09 -10.52
CA ASN A 34 -10.86 9.16 -11.91
C ASN A 34 -9.72 8.18 -12.15
N VAL A 35 -8.65 8.31 -11.35
CA VAL A 35 -7.46 7.44 -11.40
C VAL A 35 -6.92 7.25 -9.99
N ILE A 36 -6.22 6.13 -9.76
CA ILE A 36 -5.53 5.87 -8.51
C ILE A 36 -4.23 5.14 -8.80
N GLY A 37 -3.11 5.78 -8.53
CA GLY A 37 -1.79 5.23 -8.78
C GLY A 37 -1.06 4.86 -7.50
N PRO A 38 -0.23 3.78 -7.51
CA PRO A 38 0.57 3.43 -6.36
C PRO A 38 1.64 4.48 -6.08
N THR A 39 1.81 4.84 -4.82
CA THR A 39 2.93 5.70 -4.37
C THR A 39 4.04 4.86 -3.72
N THR A 40 5.19 5.48 -3.49
CA THR A 40 6.40 4.85 -2.96
C THR A 40 6.20 4.38 -1.53
N SER A 41 6.25 3.07 -1.32
CA SER A 41 5.90 2.44 -0.05
C SER A 41 6.98 2.54 1.02
N ILE A 42 8.26 2.57 0.65
CA ILE A 42 9.38 2.58 1.64
C ILE A 42 9.28 3.72 2.66
N ARG A 43 8.61 4.81 2.33
CA ARG A 43 8.37 5.91 3.27
C ARG A 43 7.50 5.50 4.47
N MET A 44 6.71 4.43 4.31
CA MET A 44 5.83 3.88 5.35
C MET A 44 6.50 2.78 6.18
N GLU A 45 7.75 2.41 5.87
CA GLU A 45 8.51 1.38 6.60
C GLU A 45 8.49 1.57 8.13
N PRO A 46 8.67 2.78 8.69
CA PRO A 46 8.63 2.98 10.14
C PRO A 46 7.28 2.64 10.78
N HIS A 47 6.21 2.54 9.98
CA HIS A 47 4.84 2.29 10.44
C HIS A 47 4.39 0.83 10.28
N ALA A 48 5.26 -0.09 9.83
CA ALA A 48 4.92 -1.48 9.56
C ALA A 48 4.27 -2.21 10.75
N ASP A 49 4.79 -1.99 11.97
CA ASP A 49 4.24 -2.56 13.21
C ASP A 49 2.86 -1.98 13.56
N VAL A 50 2.64 -0.70 13.29
CA VAL A 50 1.33 -0.03 13.49
C VAL A 50 0.29 -0.62 12.55
N VAL A 51 0.62 -0.80 11.27
CA VAL A 51 -0.23 -1.44 10.27
C VAL A 51 -0.68 -2.84 10.73
N GLY A 52 0.26 -3.64 11.22
CA GLY A 52 -0.04 -4.96 11.76
C GLY A 52 -0.97 -4.93 12.98
N LYS A 53 -0.73 -4.01 13.93
CA LYS A 53 -1.58 -3.82 15.12
C LYS A 53 -3.01 -3.38 14.78
N LEU A 54 -3.21 -2.69 13.66
CA LEU A 54 -4.54 -2.33 13.15
C LEU A 54 -5.29 -3.52 12.57
N GLY A 55 -4.67 -4.69 12.43
CA GLY A 55 -5.28 -5.89 11.88
C GLY A 55 -5.38 -5.90 10.36
N ILE A 56 -4.65 -5.02 9.67
CA ILE A 56 -4.55 -4.98 8.21
C ILE A 56 -4.04 -6.33 7.69
N LYS A 57 -4.58 -6.80 6.56
CA LYS A 57 -4.20 -8.08 5.94
C LYS A 57 -3.49 -7.93 4.60
N ALA A 58 -3.60 -6.79 3.96
CA ALA A 58 -2.90 -6.49 2.73
C ALA A 58 -2.39 -5.06 2.72
N VAL A 59 -1.14 -4.88 2.35
CA VAL A 59 -0.56 -3.57 2.06
C VAL A 59 -0.20 -3.54 0.57
N ILE A 60 -0.68 -2.54 -0.14
CA ILE A 60 -0.47 -2.40 -1.58
C ILE A 60 0.31 -1.11 -1.83
N GLY A 61 1.30 -1.16 -2.71
CA GLY A 61 2.05 0.03 -3.07
C GLY A 61 3.05 -0.21 -4.19
N LYS A 62 4.12 0.56 -4.25
CA LYS A 62 5.20 0.38 -5.23
C LYS A 62 6.59 0.50 -4.61
N GLY A 63 7.59 -0.12 -5.26
CA GLY A 63 9.01 0.04 -4.96
C GLY A 63 9.52 -0.81 -3.80
N GLY A 64 8.68 -1.62 -3.21
CA GLY A 64 9.05 -2.49 -2.09
C GLY A 64 9.10 -1.80 -0.73
N MET A 65 9.40 -2.61 0.26
CA MET A 65 9.56 -2.27 1.67
C MET A 65 10.83 -2.96 2.18
N ASP A 66 11.22 -2.73 3.43
CA ASP A 66 12.44 -3.27 4.01
C ASP A 66 12.16 -4.34 5.08
N GLN A 67 13.16 -4.68 5.86
CA GLN A 67 13.14 -5.79 6.83
C GLN A 67 12.06 -5.62 7.90
N GLY A 68 11.81 -4.40 8.38
CA GLY A 68 10.77 -4.14 9.38
C GLY A 68 9.36 -4.54 8.89
N THR A 69 9.06 -4.26 7.62
CA THR A 69 7.80 -4.71 7.01
C THR A 69 7.77 -6.23 6.85
N LEU A 70 8.89 -6.86 6.45
CA LEU A 70 8.97 -8.31 6.32
C LEU A 70 8.73 -9.01 7.67
N ASP A 71 9.34 -8.51 8.73
CA ASP A 71 9.13 -9.02 10.09
C ASP A 71 7.69 -8.81 10.57
N ALA A 72 7.09 -7.66 10.26
CA ALA A 72 5.70 -7.37 10.58
C ALA A 72 4.72 -8.24 9.78
N CYS A 73 5.01 -8.56 8.50
CA CYS A 73 4.24 -9.53 7.72
C CYS A 73 4.16 -10.88 8.44
N GLN A 74 5.29 -11.40 8.91
CA GLN A 74 5.34 -12.65 9.67
C GLN A 74 4.61 -12.55 11.01
N LYS A 75 4.88 -11.50 11.77
CA LYS A 75 4.35 -11.30 13.13
C LYS A 75 2.82 -11.13 13.17
N TYR A 76 2.25 -10.41 12.20
CA TYR A 76 0.84 -10.01 12.20
C TYR A 76 -0.01 -10.70 11.14
N GLY A 77 0.59 -11.44 10.24
CA GLY A 77 -0.11 -12.19 9.20
C GLY A 77 -0.71 -11.30 8.13
N TYR A 78 0.06 -10.36 7.56
CA TYR A 78 -0.31 -9.60 6.38
C TYR A 78 0.69 -9.76 5.24
N VAL A 79 0.30 -9.37 4.04
CA VAL A 79 1.10 -9.49 2.81
C VAL A 79 1.31 -8.11 2.18
N TYR A 80 2.52 -7.85 1.70
CA TYR A 80 2.81 -6.68 0.88
C TYR A 80 2.69 -7.03 -0.61
N PHE A 81 1.87 -6.29 -1.31
CA PHE A 81 1.66 -6.40 -2.75
C PHE A 81 2.25 -5.20 -3.49
N GLN A 82 2.93 -5.47 -4.58
CA GLN A 82 3.36 -4.44 -5.51
C GLN A 82 2.31 -4.25 -6.61
N ALA A 83 1.83 -3.02 -6.74
CA ALA A 83 1.09 -2.57 -7.91
C ALA A 83 2.06 -2.00 -8.96
N ALA A 84 1.81 -2.26 -10.23
CA ALA A 84 2.63 -1.76 -11.31
C ALA A 84 2.55 -0.21 -11.40
N PRO A 85 3.69 0.51 -11.42
CA PRO A 85 3.68 1.95 -11.68
C PRO A 85 3.20 2.23 -13.11
N GLY A 86 2.57 3.41 -13.31
CA GLY A 86 2.02 3.80 -14.62
C GLY A 86 0.65 3.21 -14.95
N CYS A 87 0.09 2.33 -14.11
CA CYS A 87 -1.19 1.66 -14.35
C CYS A 87 -2.38 2.31 -13.61
N ALA A 88 -2.32 3.61 -13.27
CA ALA A 88 -3.31 4.27 -12.44
C ALA A 88 -4.75 4.19 -12.99
N ALA A 89 -4.92 4.34 -14.31
CA ALA A 89 -6.22 4.23 -14.96
C ALA A 89 -6.74 2.77 -14.93
N LYS A 90 -5.86 1.77 -15.09
CA LYS A 90 -6.23 0.36 -15.02
C LYS A 90 -6.62 -0.04 -13.60
N LEU A 91 -5.87 0.40 -12.59
CA LEU A 91 -6.18 0.13 -11.19
C LEU A 91 -7.51 0.77 -10.76
N ALA A 92 -7.81 1.97 -11.27
CA ALA A 92 -9.09 2.64 -11.00
C ALA A 92 -10.31 1.82 -11.46
N GLN A 93 -10.17 1.00 -12.51
CA GLN A 93 -11.25 0.12 -12.98
C GLN A 93 -11.64 -0.95 -11.96
N GLY A 94 -10.74 -1.33 -11.06
CA GLY A 94 -11.01 -2.24 -9.94
C GLY A 94 -11.65 -1.57 -8.73
N ILE A 95 -11.89 -0.26 -8.77
CA ILE A 95 -12.60 0.48 -7.71
C ILE A 95 -14.03 0.74 -8.17
N LYS A 96 -14.97 0.17 -7.47
CA LYS A 96 -16.40 0.29 -7.77
C LYS A 96 -16.94 1.65 -7.39
N ARG A 97 -16.57 2.15 -6.22
CA ARG A 97 -16.98 3.47 -5.71
C ARG A 97 -16.09 3.97 -4.58
N VAL A 98 -16.12 5.27 -4.38
CA VAL A 98 -15.64 5.91 -3.16
C VAL A 98 -16.79 5.83 -2.14
N VAL A 99 -16.51 5.20 -0.99
CA VAL A 99 -17.50 5.03 0.08
C VAL A 99 -17.51 6.27 0.97
N ASP A 100 -16.30 6.74 1.34
CA ASP A 100 -16.13 7.87 2.26
C ASP A 100 -14.73 8.47 2.15
N VAL A 101 -14.54 9.65 2.72
CA VAL A 101 -13.24 10.31 2.88
C VAL A 101 -13.12 10.91 4.27
N THR A 102 -12.00 10.68 4.93
CA THR A 102 -11.66 11.23 6.24
C THR A 102 -10.38 12.05 6.12
N TRP A 103 -10.26 13.13 6.90
CA TRP A 103 -9.10 14.04 6.91
C TRP A 103 -8.81 14.71 5.56
N PHE A 104 -9.88 15.04 4.81
CA PHE A 104 -9.74 15.69 3.51
C PHE A 104 -9.07 17.07 3.61
N GLU A 105 -9.13 17.72 4.77
CA GLU A 105 -8.44 18.99 5.07
C GLU A 105 -6.92 18.89 4.96
N MET A 106 -6.35 17.69 5.02
CA MET A 106 -4.91 17.44 4.80
C MET A 106 -4.53 17.42 3.31
N GLY A 107 -5.53 17.53 2.44
CA GLY A 107 -5.37 17.45 0.99
C GLY A 107 -5.67 16.06 0.42
N MET A 108 -6.01 16.04 -0.87
CA MET A 108 -6.43 14.83 -1.58
C MET A 108 -5.45 13.64 -1.47
N PRO A 109 -4.11 13.84 -1.60
CA PRO A 109 -3.16 12.72 -1.50
C PRO A 109 -2.97 12.17 -0.09
N GLU A 110 -3.23 12.98 0.94
CA GLU A 110 -3.00 12.63 2.36
C GLU A 110 -4.28 12.17 3.07
N ALA A 111 -5.44 12.41 2.48
CA ALA A 111 -6.72 11.99 3.01
C ALA A 111 -6.85 10.45 3.03
N LEU A 112 -7.61 9.94 3.99
CA LEU A 112 -7.98 8.54 4.06
C LEU A 112 -9.24 8.29 3.22
N TRP A 113 -9.07 7.63 2.10
CA TRP A 113 -10.13 7.26 1.18
C TRP A 113 -10.63 5.84 1.45
N ASP A 114 -11.90 5.70 1.75
CA ASP A 114 -12.56 4.40 1.87
C ASP A 114 -13.13 3.99 0.51
N LEU A 115 -12.60 2.92 -0.05
CA LEU A 115 -12.86 2.49 -1.41
C LEU A 115 -13.47 1.08 -1.42
N GLU A 116 -14.57 0.90 -2.13
CA GLU A 116 -15.08 -0.43 -2.45
C GLU A 116 -14.40 -0.94 -3.72
N ALA A 117 -13.62 -2.02 -3.58
CA ALA A 117 -12.86 -2.62 -4.67
C ALA A 117 -13.45 -3.96 -5.10
N VAL A 118 -13.40 -4.24 -6.42
CA VAL A 118 -13.81 -5.51 -7.01
C VAL A 118 -12.77 -5.89 -8.05
N GLU A 119 -12.19 -7.10 -7.92
CA GLU A 119 -11.15 -7.61 -8.84
C GLU A 119 -9.96 -6.64 -9.01
N PHE A 120 -9.54 -6.00 -7.90
CA PHE A 120 -8.48 -5.01 -7.93
C PHE A 120 -7.12 -5.64 -8.22
N GLY A 121 -6.53 -5.28 -9.36
CA GLY A 121 -5.22 -5.81 -9.77
C GLY A 121 -4.97 -5.70 -11.29
N PRO A 122 -4.01 -6.48 -11.81
CA PRO A 122 -3.19 -7.49 -11.12
C PRO A 122 -2.18 -6.91 -10.16
N LEU A 123 -1.85 -7.66 -9.11
CA LEU A 123 -0.84 -7.31 -8.10
C LEU A 123 0.20 -8.43 -8.00
N VAL A 124 1.43 -8.07 -7.66
CA VAL A 124 2.51 -9.03 -7.42
C VAL A 124 2.77 -9.14 -5.93
N VAL A 125 2.81 -10.36 -5.38
CA VAL A 125 3.25 -10.58 -4.00
C VAL A 125 4.71 -10.19 -3.88
N GLY A 126 4.98 -9.13 -3.12
CA GLY A 126 6.32 -8.59 -2.90
C GLY A 126 6.99 -9.12 -1.65
N MET A 127 6.22 -9.28 -0.56
CA MET A 127 6.66 -9.86 0.71
C MET A 127 5.51 -10.64 1.33
N ASP A 128 5.81 -11.76 2.00
CA ASP A 128 4.82 -12.63 2.61
C ASP A 128 5.10 -12.94 4.08
N THR A 129 4.23 -13.76 4.68
CA THR A 129 4.31 -14.17 6.08
C THR A 129 5.38 -15.23 6.36
N HIS A 130 6.02 -15.77 5.32
CA HIS A 130 7.07 -16.78 5.40
C HIS A 130 8.47 -16.20 5.22
N GLN A 131 8.62 -14.88 5.36
CA GLN A 131 9.89 -14.16 5.19
C GLN A 131 10.42 -14.15 3.75
N ASN A 132 9.58 -14.45 2.75
CA ASN A 132 9.95 -14.29 1.35
C ASN A 132 9.83 -12.82 0.92
N SER A 133 10.84 -12.34 0.19
CA SER A 133 10.89 -10.97 -0.35
C SER A 133 11.58 -10.96 -1.70
N ILE A 134 10.82 -10.64 -2.75
CA ILE A 134 11.39 -10.49 -4.10
C ILE A 134 12.44 -9.37 -4.16
N TYR A 135 12.35 -8.37 -3.29
CA TYR A 135 13.29 -7.24 -3.23
C TYR A 135 14.63 -7.66 -2.63
N LYS A 136 14.60 -8.49 -1.59
CA LYS A 136 15.81 -9.07 -0.95
C LYS A 136 16.55 -9.97 -1.95
N ASP A 137 15.83 -10.83 -2.65
CA ASP A 137 16.39 -11.74 -3.63
C ASP A 137 17.01 -11.00 -4.82
N LEU A 138 16.32 -9.98 -5.33
CA LEU A 138 16.84 -9.12 -6.39
C LEU A 138 18.08 -8.36 -5.96
N LYS A 139 18.10 -7.80 -4.75
CA LYS A 139 19.26 -7.10 -4.20
C LYS A 139 20.46 -8.03 -4.08
N GLN A 140 20.30 -9.24 -3.55
CA GLN A 140 21.37 -10.24 -3.44
C GLN A 140 21.91 -10.63 -4.81
N THR A 141 21.02 -10.85 -5.78
CA THR A 141 21.40 -11.18 -7.15
C THR A 141 22.18 -10.04 -7.81
N ALA A 142 21.73 -8.80 -7.61
CA ALA A 142 22.40 -7.62 -8.15
C ALA A 142 23.80 -7.44 -7.55
N LEU A 143 23.97 -7.62 -6.24
CA LEU A 143 25.28 -7.53 -5.58
C LEU A 143 26.25 -8.60 -6.11
N LYS A 144 25.82 -9.85 -6.24
CA LYS A 144 26.63 -10.92 -6.82
C LYS A 144 27.10 -10.60 -8.25
N LYS A 145 26.25 -9.98 -9.06
CA LYS A 145 26.63 -9.56 -10.41
C LYS A 145 27.58 -8.38 -10.39
N LEU A 146 27.40 -7.44 -9.46
CA LEU A 146 28.30 -6.29 -9.31
C LEU A 146 29.72 -6.74 -8.98
N ASP A 147 29.89 -7.71 -8.06
CA ASP A 147 31.19 -8.28 -7.69
C ASP A 147 31.88 -8.98 -8.88
N GLN A 148 31.10 -9.53 -9.83
CA GLN A 148 31.64 -10.13 -11.04
C GLN A 148 32.12 -9.07 -12.06
N ILE A 149 31.48 -7.90 -12.10
CA ILE A 149 31.81 -6.80 -13.02
C ILE A 149 32.97 -5.96 -12.46
N TYR A 150 32.98 -5.77 -11.14
CA TYR A 150 33.99 -4.99 -10.42
C TYR A 150 34.60 -5.84 -9.29
N PRO A 151 35.47 -6.82 -9.64
CA PRO A 151 36.19 -7.59 -8.61
C PRO A 151 37.08 -6.66 -7.80
N GLN A 152 36.94 -6.70 -6.46
CA GLN A 152 37.81 -5.93 -5.54
C GLN A 152 39.18 -6.57 -5.41
#